data_4a0af02f177b269cc3a9585395fe4bd3
#
_entry.id   4a0af02f177b269cc3a9585395fe4bd3
#
_cell.length_a   1.000
_cell.length_b   1.000
_cell.length_c   1.000
_cell.angle_alpha   90.00
_cell.angle_beta   90.00
_cell.angle_gamma   90.00
#
_symmetry.space_group_name_H-M   'P 1'
#
loop_
_entity.id
_entity.type
_entity.pdbx_description
1 polymer ?
#
loop_
_entity_poly.entity_id
_entity_poly.type
_entity_poly.pdbx_seq_one_letter_code
_entity_poly.pdbx_strand_id
1 'polypeptide(L)'
;MNKEYLIYKLSDEVKTSCKIDKDAFTKFNVKRGLRNEDGSGVLVGLTNIGNVVGYERDENGKLKPTEGKLYYRGYELDDLVTPLLKEKRFGFEEVAFLLLSGQLPDKEELEAFKELLNDNMPLDHRTITHIIELEGSNIMNILARCVLEMYTFDPNPDDISRDNLMRQSVELIAKFPTIIAYAYNIYRHSVQGRSLHIRHPRENLSIAENFLYMMKHENYSELDARMLDLLLIIQAEHGGGNNSTFTVRVTSSTRTDTYSSIAAGIGSLKGPLHGGANIKVINMFHHLKEAIKDWTNVNELDIYLKRMLNKEAYDKTGLIYGIGHAVYTLSDPRAVELKRLAGELAKEKGREDEYNFLKLIEQEGIKCLQEHRGGSKPACANLDFYSGFIYEMIGLPQEIYTPIFAMARIVGWTAHRIEELNFEGRRIIRPAYKNILGELDYTPLGER
;
A
#
# COMPACT_ATOMS: atom_id res chain seq x y z
N MET A 1 37.34 -23.43 13.99
CA MET A 1 36.42 -23.28 12.81
C MET A 1 36.37 -21.80 12.40
N ASN A 2 36.57 -21.50 11.10
CA ASN A 2 36.50 -20.12 10.60
C ASN A 2 35.02 -19.64 10.73
N LYS A 3 34.82 -18.35 11.10
CA LYS A 3 33.49 -17.74 11.29
C LYS A 3 32.65 -17.78 10.02
N GLU A 4 33.25 -17.51 8.85
CA GLU A 4 32.56 -17.57 7.56
C GLU A 4 32.06 -18.97 7.23
N TYR A 5 32.90 -19.99 7.50
CA TYR A 5 32.49 -21.39 7.33
C TYR A 5 31.34 -21.77 8.26
N LEU A 6 31.34 -21.26 9.51
CA LEU A 6 30.23 -21.49 10.43
C LEU A 6 28.91 -20.89 9.92
N ILE A 7 28.96 -19.66 9.38
CA ILE A 7 27.77 -19.02 8.76
C ILE A 7 27.26 -19.85 7.60
N TYR A 8 28.17 -20.31 6.72
CA TYR A 8 27.81 -21.16 5.59
C TYR A 8 27.16 -22.48 6.06
N LYS A 9 27.75 -23.16 7.05
CA LYS A 9 27.21 -24.40 7.62
C LYS A 9 25.81 -24.18 8.18
N LEU A 10 25.60 -23.14 9.00
CA LEU A 10 24.30 -22.80 9.57
C LEU A 10 23.26 -22.54 8.47
N SER A 11 23.65 -21.82 7.42
CA SER A 11 22.79 -21.54 6.25
C SER A 11 22.41 -22.80 5.48
N ASP A 12 23.32 -23.75 5.35
CA ASP A 12 23.06 -25.02 4.66
C ASP A 12 22.11 -25.92 5.45
N GLU A 13 22.28 -25.99 6.77
CA GLU A 13 21.40 -26.74 7.67
C GLU A 13 19.94 -26.23 7.65
N VAL A 14 19.72 -24.91 7.44
CA VAL A 14 18.38 -24.31 7.30
C VAL A 14 17.60 -24.91 6.13
N LYS A 15 18.24 -25.34 5.05
CA LYS A 15 17.57 -25.95 3.89
C LYS A 15 16.78 -27.20 4.27
N THR A 16 17.26 -27.94 5.26
CA THR A 16 16.62 -29.18 5.75
C THR A 16 15.71 -28.89 6.93
N SER A 17 16.19 -28.13 7.93
CA SER A 17 15.46 -27.87 9.16
C SER A 17 14.20 -27.01 8.97
N CYS A 18 14.16 -26.14 7.96
CA CYS A 18 12.97 -25.32 7.64
C CYS A 18 12.08 -25.93 6.55
N LYS A 19 12.34 -27.17 6.12
CA LYS A 19 11.52 -27.83 5.09
C LYS A 19 10.19 -28.28 5.69
N ILE A 20 9.10 -27.74 5.15
CA ILE A 20 7.72 -28.14 5.47
C ILE A 20 7.09 -28.63 4.16
N ASP A 21 6.65 -29.88 4.14
CA ASP A 21 6.00 -30.45 2.97
C ASP A 21 4.62 -29.78 2.73
N LYS A 22 4.31 -29.54 1.48
CA LYS A 22 3.03 -28.91 1.09
C LYS A 22 1.82 -29.70 1.58
N ASP A 23 1.91 -31.02 1.60
CA ASP A 23 0.82 -31.89 2.02
C ASP A 23 0.51 -31.78 3.51
N ALA A 24 1.46 -31.30 4.33
CA ALA A 24 1.25 -31.04 5.75
C ALA A 24 0.16 -29.98 5.98
N PHE A 25 0.08 -28.97 5.12
CA PHE A 25 -0.96 -27.93 5.23
C PHE A 25 -2.36 -28.52 5.08
N THR A 26 -2.56 -29.39 4.11
CA THR A 26 -3.84 -30.11 3.91
C THR A 26 -4.11 -31.10 5.02
N LYS A 27 -3.08 -31.91 5.38
CA LYS A 27 -3.18 -32.93 6.47
C LYS A 27 -3.64 -32.33 7.81
N PHE A 28 -3.14 -31.15 8.16
CA PHE A 28 -3.47 -30.47 9.40
C PHE A 28 -4.54 -29.37 9.26
N ASN A 29 -5.21 -29.29 8.09
CA ASN A 29 -6.21 -28.28 7.78
C ASN A 29 -5.74 -26.83 8.05
N VAL A 30 -4.47 -26.55 7.74
CA VAL A 30 -3.86 -25.22 7.95
C VAL A 30 -4.32 -24.26 6.86
N LYS A 31 -4.86 -23.12 7.25
CA LYS A 31 -5.30 -22.06 6.33
C LYS A 31 -4.10 -21.20 5.91
N ARG A 32 -3.35 -21.68 4.92
CA ARG A 32 -2.12 -21.06 4.44
C ARG A 32 -2.37 -19.62 4.00
N GLY A 33 -1.62 -18.66 4.57
CA GLY A 33 -1.80 -17.24 4.31
C GLY A 33 -3.18 -16.70 4.74
N LEU A 34 -3.83 -17.35 5.73
CA LEU A 34 -5.18 -17.03 6.18
C LEU A 34 -6.22 -17.08 5.05
N ARG A 35 -6.10 -18.07 4.13
CA ARG A 35 -7.05 -18.34 3.05
C ARG A 35 -7.69 -19.70 3.20
N ASN A 36 -9.01 -19.73 2.95
CA ASN A 36 -9.77 -20.96 2.80
C ASN A 36 -9.46 -21.63 1.45
N GLU A 37 -9.85 -22.87 1.28
CA GLU A 37 -9.65 -23.63 0.02
C GLU A 37 -10.38 -23.01 -1.17
N ASP A 38 -11.54 -22.38 -0.94
CA ASP A 38 -12.30 -21.64 -1.95
C ASP A 38 -11.64 -20.30 -2.34
N GLY A 39 -10.56 -19.91 -1.67
CA GLY A 39 -9.81 -18.67 -1.88
C GLY A 39 -10.35 -17.48 -1.07
N SER A 40 -11.42 -17.64 -0.31
CA SER A 40 -11.90 -16.57 0.60
C SER A 40 -10.94 -16.35 1.76
N GLY A 41 -10.96 -15.15 2.33
CA GLY A 41 -10.21 -14.84 3.56
C GLY A 41 -10.79 -15.57 4.76
N VAL A 42 -9.91 -16.00 5.69
CA VAL A 42 -10.35 -16.47 7.02
C VAL A 42 -10.84 -15.25 7.80
N LEU A 43 -12.05 -15.33 8.35
CA LEU A 43 -12.60 -14.26 9.19
C LEU A 43 -11.91 -14.28 10.55
N VAL A 44 -11.12 -13.24 10.84
CA VAL A 44 -10.29 -13.16 12.06
C VAL A 44 -10.64 -11.97 12.95
N GLY A 45 -11.52 -11.07 12.51
CA GLY A 45 -11.93 -9.89 13.27
C GLY A 45 -13.11 -9.16 12.65
N LEU A 46 -13.59 -8.14 13.35
CA LEU A 46 -14.66 -7.25 12.93
C LEU A 46 -14.13 -5.82 12.80
N THR A 47 -14.70 -5.05 11.90
CA THR A 47 -14.35 -3.63 11.71
C THR A 47 -15.55 -2.84 11.16
N ASN A 48 -15.65 -1.58 11.58
CA ASN A 48 -16.59 -0.59 11.05
C ASN A 48 -15.89 0.43 10.11
N ILE A 49 -14.60 0.23 9.79
CA ILE A 49 -13.80 1.23 9.06
C ILE A 49 -13.89 1.01 7.55
N GLY A 50 -13.56 -0.17 7.08
CA GLY A 50 -13.55 -0.46 5.66
C GLY A 50 -14.16 -1.81 5.33
N ASN A 51 -14.86 -1.89 4.19
CA ASN A 51 -15.38 -3.14 3.66
C ASN A 51 -14.99 -3.31 2.19
N VAL A 52 -14.46 -4.48 1.85
CA VAL A 52 -13.94 -4.82 0.52
C VAL A 52 -14.74 -5.99 -0.02
N VAL A 53 -15.53 -5.75 -1.06
CA VAL A 53 -16.41 -6.74 -1.68
C VAL A 53 -15.94 -7.04 -3.09
N GLY A 54 -15.72 -8.30 -3.42
CA GLY A 54 -15.33 -8.76 -4.77
C GLY A 54 -15.98 -10.09 -5.13
N TYR A 55 -16.75 -10.66 -4.20
CA TYR A 55 -17.57 -11.86 -4.40
C TYR A 55 -18.74 -11.87 -3.42
N GLU A 56 -19.79 -12.57 -3.80
CA GLU A 56 -20.95 -12.86 -2.98
C GLU A 56 -21.08 -14.37 -2.77
N ARG A 57 -21.89 -14.78 -1.79
CA ARG A 57 -22.26 -16.20 -1.65
C ARG A 57 -23.66 -16.41 -2.21
N ASP A 58 -23.79 -17.43 -3.07
CA ASP A 58 -25.10 -17.86 -3.56
C ASP A 58 -25.90 -18.59 -2.45
N GLU A 59 -27.13 -18.99 -2.77
CA GLU A 59 -28.04 -19.69 -1.85
C GLU A 59 -27.42 -21.00 -1.29
N ASN A 60 -26.46 -21.59 -1.99
CA ASN A 60 -25.74 -22.79 -1.58
C ASN A 60 -24.43 -22.49 -0.82
N GLY A 61 -24.15 -21.22 -0.54
CA GLY A 61 -22.92 -20.77 0.13
C GLY A 61 -21.68 -20.74 -0.76
N LYS A 62 -21.81 -21.00 -2.08
CA LYS A 62 -20.70 -20.97 -3.04
C LYS A 62 -20.36 -19.53 -3.42
N LEU A 63 -19.05 -19.25 -3.55
CA LEU A 63 -18.56 -17.94 -3.99
C LEU A 63 -18.98 -17.67 -5.45
N LYS A 64 -19.63 -16.53 -5.66
CA LYS A 64 -19.98 -15.96 -6.96
C LYS A 64 -19.21 -14.67 -7.17
N PRO A 65 -18.46 -14.52 -8.26
CA PRO A 65 -17.82 -13.25 -8.61
C PRO A 65 -18.84 -12.11 -8.74
N THR A 66 -18.49 -10.93 -8.24
CA THR A 66 -19.28 -9.71 -8.38
C THR A 66 -18.39 -8.52 -8.72
N GLU A 67 -19.00 -7.41 -9.13
CA GLU A 67 -18.28 -6.15 -9.28
C GLU A 67 -17.67 -5.74 -7.95
N GLY A 68 -16.44 -5.24 -8.03
CA GLY A 68 -15.72 -4.82 -6.84
C GLY A 68 -16.36 -3.57 -6.22
N LYS A 69 -16.49 -3.58 -4.88
CA LYS A 69 -16.93 -2.43 -4.11
C LYS A 69 -15.99 -2.21 -2.93
N LEU A 70 -15.75 -0.96 -2.64
CA LEU A 70 -14.95 -0.52 -1.49
C LEU A 70 -15.76 0.50 -0.71
N TYR A 71 -15.91 0.27 0.59
CA TYR A 71 -16.65 1.14 1.49
C TYR A 71 -15.72 1.71 2.56
N TYR A 72 -15.83 3.00 2.80
CA TYR A 72 -15.21 3.71 3.92
C TYR A 72 -16.30 4.14 4.90
N ARG A 73 -16.30 3.60 6.11
CA ARG A 73 -17.31 3.88 7.14
C ARG A 73 -18.76 3.72 6.62
N GLY A 74 -18.99 2.80 5.68
CA GLY A 74 -20.32 2.52 5.10
C GLY A 74 -20.64 3.30 3.83
N TYR A 75 -19.85 4.33 3.45
CA TYR A 75 -19.98 5.05 2.18
C TYR A 75 -19.22 4.30 1.08
N GLU A 76 -19.85 4.06 -0.06
CA GLU A 76 -19.18 3.49 -1.24
C GLU A 76 -18.14 4.50 -1.76
N LEU A 77 -16.98 4.01 -2.19
CA LEU A 77 -15.88 4.86 -2.64
C LEU A 77 -16.30 5.80 -3.77
N ASP A 78 -17.10 5.31 -4.71
CA ASP A 78 -17.61 6.08 -5.85
C ASP A 78 -18.51 7.25 -5.41
N ASP A 79 -19.33 7.04 -4.37
CA ASP A 79 -20.17 8.10 -3.78
C ASP A 79 -19.34 9.21 -3.10
N LEU A 80 -18.15 8.88 -2.60
CA LEU A 80 -17.21 9.86 -2.05
C LEU A 80 -16.46 10.61 -3.14
N VAL A 81 -15.98 9.90 -4.16
CA VAL A 81 -15.09 10.45 -5.21
C VAL A 81 -15.85 11.26 -6.24
N THR A 82 -17.03 10.81 -6.70
CA THR A 82 -17.76 11.45 -7.79
C THR A 82 -18.14 12.91 -7.50
N PRO A 83 -18.65 13.30 -6.31
CA PRO A 83 -18.90 14.71 -5.98
C PRO A 83 -17.64 15.57 -5.99
N LEU A 84 -16.54 15.06 -5.40
CA LEU A 84 -15.25 15.77 -5.34
C LEU A 84 -14.74 16.13 -6.73
N LEU A 85 -14.86 15.19 -7.66
CA LEU A 85 -14.43 15.39 -9.06
C LEU A 85 -15.31 16.41 -9.80
N LYS A 86 -16.64 16.36 -9.60
CA LYS A 86 -17.56 17.33 -10.20
C LYS A 86 -17.31 18.76 -9.70
N GLU A 87 -17.07 18.88 -8.39
CA GLU A 87 -16.80 20.16 -7.73
C GLU A 87 -15.35 20.63 -7.90
N LYS A 88 -14.50 19.78 -8.44
CA LYS A 88 -13.06 20.03 -8.57
C LYS A 88 -12.37 20.38 -7.25
N ARG A 89 -12.83 19.76 -6.15
CA ARG A 89 -12.30 19.92 -4.79
C ARG A 89 -11.25 18.89 -4.45
N PHE A 90 -10.36 19.24 -3.54
CA PHE A 90 -9.53 18.29 -2.79
C PHE A 90 -10.36 17.61 -1.71
N GLY A 91 -10.21 16.32 -1.54
CA GLY A 91 -11.06 15.52 -0.66
C GLY A 91 -10.32 14.59 0.29
N PHE A 92 -9.00 14.51 0.22
CA PHE A 92 -8.27 13.58 1.09
C PHE A 92 -8.45 13.90 2.57
N GLU A 93 -8.45 15.18 2.96
CA GLU A 93 -8.68 15.62 4.35
C GLU A 93 -10.10 15.27 4.82
N GLU A 94 -11.12 15.41 3.95
CA GLU A 94 -12.50 15.01 4.23
C GLU A 94 -12.62 13.50 4.50
N VAL A 95 -11.96 12.70 3.65
CA VAL A 95 -11.91 11.24 3.80
C VAL A 95 -11.10 10.82 5.03
N ALA A 96 -10.02 11.53 5.35
CA ALA A 96 -9.25 11.31 6.56
C ALA A 96 -10.09 11.56 7.81
N PHE A 97 -10.84 12.66 7.83
CA PHE A 97 -11.78 12.96 8.90
C PHE A 97 -12.82 11.84 9.06
N LEU A 98 -13.47 11.45 7.95
CA LEU A 98 -14.45 10.36 7.94
C LEU A 98 -13.88 9.05 8.51
N LEU A 99 -12.70 8.64 8.06
CA LEU A 99 -12.10 7.38 8.51
C LEU A 99 -11.76 7.39 10.00
N LEU A 100 -11.29 8.53 10.53
CA LEU A 100 -10.95 8.69 11.93
C LEU A 100 -12.18 8.80 12.82
N SER A 101 -13.13 9.70 12.50
CA SER A 101 -14.30 10.03 13.33
C SER A 101 -15.48 9.06 13.13
N GLY A 102 -15.62 8.51 11.93
CA GLY A 102 -16.78 7.72 11.50
C GLY A 102 -17.93 8.54 10.93
N GLN A 103 -17.76 9.85 10.76
CA GLN A 103 -18.78 10.78 10.23
C GLN A 103 -18.14 11.71 9.18
N LEU A 104 -18.92 12.13 8.20
CA LEU A 104 -18.51 13.19 7.28
C LEU A 104 -18.50 14.53 8.04
N PRO A 105 -17.44 15.35 7.86
CA PRO A 105 -17.40 16.67 8.48
C PRO A 105 -18.42 17.62 7.85
N ASP A 106 -18.94 18.53 8.63
CA ASP A 106 -19.53 19.73 8.07
C ASP A 106 -18.44 20.70 7.54
N LYS A 107 -18.87 21.85 6.99
CA LYS A 107 -17.91 22.77 6.39
C LYS A 107 -16.95 23.40 7.42
N GLU A 108 -17.46 23.71 8.61
CA GLU A 108 -16.67 24.32 9.69
C GLU A 108 -15.67 23.29 10.27
N GLU A 109 -16.12 22.08 10.49
CA GLU A 109 -15.29 20.97 10.95
C GLU A 109 -14.19 20.62 9.94
N LEU A 110 -14.51 20.62 8.63
CA LEU A 110 -13.53 20.34 7.57
C LEU A 110 -12.43 21.41 7.53
N GLU A 111 -12.80 22.68 7.58
CA GLU A 111 -11.81 23.78 7.56
C GLU A 111 -10.95 23.75 8.83
N ALA A 112 -11.55 23.56 10.01
CA ALA A 112 -10.80 23.41 11.27
C ALA A 112 -9.84 22.19 11.24
N PHE A 113 -10.27 21.08 10.62
CA PHE A 113 -9.40 19.89 10.48
C PHE A 113 -8.24 20.12 9.51
N LYS A 114 -8.46 20.83 8.42
CA LYS A 114 -7.38 21.24 7.49
C LYS A 114 -6.35 22.15 8.17
N GLU A 115 -6.83 23.15 8.94
CA GLU A 115 -5.94 24.01 9.74
C GLU A 115 -5.12 23.18 10.73
N LEU A 116 -5.77 22.26 11.47
CA LEU A 116 -5.10 21.38 12.41
C LEU A 116 -4.01 20.50 11.74
N LEU A 117 -4.27 19.96 10.54
CA LEU A 117 -3.28 19.22 9.77
C LEU A 117 -2.13 20.12 9.32
N ASN A 118 -2.42 21.31 8.81
CA ASN A 118 -1.40 22.27 8.37
C ASN A 118 -0.49 22.70 9.51
N ASP A 119 -1.04 22.97 10.71
CA ASP A 119 -0.26 23.33 11.90
C ASP A 119 0.71 22.22 12.34
N ASN A 120 0.33 20.96 12.12
CA ASN A 120 1.12 19.79 12.49
C ASN A 120 2.07 19.31 11.37
N MET A 121 2.00 19.86 10.16
CA MET A 121 2.80 19.41 9.01
C MET A 121 4.28 19.77 9.09
N PRO A 122 4.70 20.94 9.63
CA PRO A 122 6.11 21.26 9.79
C PRO A 122 6.82 20.29 10.73
N LEU A 123 8.06 19.93 10.37
CA LEU A 123 8.92 19.13 11.25
C LEU A 123 9.74 20.06 12.16
N ASP A 124 9.97 19.60 13.39
CA ASP A 124 10.91 20.28 14.29
C ASP A 124 12.36 20.13 13.79
N HIS A 125 13.23 21.02 14.29
CA HIS A 125 14.63 21.07 13.85
C HIS A 125 15.39 19.76 14.12
N ARG A 126 15.07 19.03 15.18
CA ARG A 126 15.77 17.77 15.53
C ARG A 126 15.41 16.69 14.52
N THR A 127 14.14 16.53 14.19
CA THR A 127 13.67 15.58 13.16
C THR A 127 14.29 15.92 11.80
N ILE A 128 14.37 17.21 11.41
CA ILE A 128 15.03 17.62 10.17
C ILE A 128 16.51 17.24 10.18
N THR A 129 17.24 17.54 11.26
CA THR A 129 18.64 17.19 11.40
C THR A 129 18.84 15.67 11.33
N HIS A 130 18.00 14.92 12.03
CA HIS A 130 18.04 13.46 12.01
C HIS A 130 17.83 12.91 10.59
N ILE A 131 16.85 13.41 9.85
CA ILE A 131 16.64 12.97 8.46
C ILE A 131 17.87 13.25 7.58
N ILE A 132 18.55 14.40 7.79
CA ILE A 132 19.76 14.75 7.06
C ILE A 132 20.90 13.76 7.37
N GLU A 133 21.02 13.31 8.61
CA GLU A 133 22.03 12.35 9.07
C GLU A 133 21.69 10.90 8.69
N LEU A 134 20.40 10.61 8.39
CA LEU A 134 19.94 9.28 7.98
C LEU A 134 20.32 8.96 6.53
N GLU A 135 21.61 8.80 6.26
CA GLU A 135 22.05 8.34 4.95
C GLU A 135 21.40 6.99 4.58
N GLY A 136 20.85 6.89 3.38
CA GLY A 136 20.27 5.65 2.90
C GLY A 136 19.45 5.82 1.61
N SER A 137 19.36 4.74 0.84
CA SER A 137 18.67 4.73 -0.45
C SER A 137 17.19 4.30 -0.37
N ASN A 138 16.68 3.92 0.82
CA ASN A 138 15.33 3.41 0.96
C ASN A 138 14.46 4.33 1.81
N ILE A 139 13.60 5.10 1.14
CA ILE A 139 12.73 6.10 1.78
C ILE A 139 11.75 5.47 2.78
N MET A 140 11.25 4.27 2.53
CA MET A 140 10.38 3.55 3.49
C MET A 140 11.11 3.20 4.79
N ASN A 141 12.41 2.87 4.71
CA ASN A 141 13.22 2.63 5.90
C ASN A 141 13.45 3.92 6.69
N ILE A 142 13.75 5.02 6.00
CA ILE A 142 13.88 6.34 6.63
C ILE A 142 12.58 6.73 7.32
N LEU A 143 11.43 6.59 6.63
CA LEU A 143 10.11 6.89 7.18
C LEU A 143 9.85 6.10 8.48
N ALA A 144 10.13 4.80 8.51
CA ALA A 144 9.94 3.98 9.70
C ALA A 144 10.82 4.44 10.87
N ARG A 145 12.07 4.83 10.60
CA ARG A 145 13.00 5.34 11.61
C ARG A 145 12.54 6.67 12.18
N CYS A 146 12.08 7.60 11.32
CA CYS A 146 11.51 8.88 11.76
C CYS A 146 10.25 8.68 12.61
N VAL A 147 9.37 7.75 12.23
CA VAL A 147 8.17 7.42 13.04
C VAL A 147 8.57 6.90 14.42
N LEU A 148 9.56 6.01 14.52
CA LEU A 148 10.04 5.51 15.82
C LEU A 148 10.71 6.62 16.65
N GLU A 149 11.40 7.58 16.02
CA GLU A 149 11.99 8.71 16.70
C GLU A 149 10.95 9.64 17.32
N MET A 150 9.79 9.82 16.66
CA MET A 150 8.69 10.65 17.19
C MET A 150 8.23 10.20 18.58
N TYR A 151 8.37 8.92 18.93
CA TYR A 151 8.16 8.42 20.30
C TYR A 151 8.97 9.19 21.34
N THR A 152 10.22 9.52 21.03
CA THR A 152 11.15 10.20 21.95
C THR A 152 10.72 11.65 22.24
N PHE A 153 10.00 12.28 21.33
CA PHE A 153 9.58 13.69 21.45
C PHE A 153 8.13 13.85 21.88
N ASP A 154 7.34 12.77 21.88
CA ASP A 154 5.96 12.79 22.37
C ASP A 154 5.95 12.86 23.90
N PRO A 155 5.26 13.83 24.52
CA PRO A 155 5.16 13.93 25.98
C PRO A 155 4.41 12.75 26.62
N ASN A 156 3.55 12.05 25.88
CA ASN A 156 2.72 10.96 26.36
C ASN A 156 2.70 9.77 25.35
N PRO A 157 3.86 9.18 25.01
CA PRO A 157 3.95 8.23 23.90
C PRO A 157 3.19 6.92 24.15
N ASP A 158 3.10 6.48 25.41
CA ASP A 158 2.47 5.21 25.82
C ASP A 158 1.00 5.38 26.24
N ASP A 159 0.47 6.61 26.26
CA ASP A 159 -0.94 6.84 26.59
C ASP A 159 -1.84 6.41 25.41
N ILE A 160 -2.67 5.39 25.66
CA ILE A 160 -3.64 4.83 24.73
C ILE A 160 -5.07 5.36 24.93
N SER A 161 -5.24 6.48 25.64
CA SER A 161 -6.52 7.18 25.70
C SER A 161 -6.99 7.61 24.31
N ARG A 162 -8.31 7.72 24.12
CA ARG A 162 -8.87 8.11 22.81
C ARG A 162 -8.34 9.45 22.32
N ASP A 163 -8.24 10.41 23.22
CA ASP A 163 -7.80 11.77 22.90
C ASP A 163 -6.33 11.77 22.46
N ASN A 164 -5.46 11.03 23.17
CA ASN A 164 -4.05 10.93 22.81
C ASN A 164 -3.84 10.12 21.51
N LEU A 165 -4.58 9.02 21.31
CA LEU A 165 -4.55 8.28 20.05
C LEU A 165 -4.96 9.16 18.85
N MET A 166 -5.98 10.01 19.03
CA MET A 166 -6.42 10.95 17.99
C MET A 166 -5.34 12.00 17.71
N ARG A 167 -4.77 12.61 18.75
CA ARG A 167 -3.67 13.57 18.63
C ARG A 167 -2.48 12.98 17.86
N GLN A 168 -2.03 11.80 18.25
CA GLN A 168 -0.93 11.09 17.58
C GLN A 168 -1.26 10.74 16.13
N SER A 169 -2.52 10.38 15.86
CA SER A 169 -2.98 10.06 14.51
C SER A 169 -2.94 11.28 13.59
N VAL A 170 -3.46 12.41 14.03
CA VAL A 170 -3.43 13.69 13.31
C VAL A 170 -1.99 14.11 13.02
N GLU A 171 -1.13 14.05 14.03
CA GLU A 171 0.29 14.39 13.90
C GLU A 171 1.01 13.52 12.86
N LEU A 172 0.80 12.20 12.89
CA LEU A 172 1.37 11.28 11.92
C LEU A 172 0.87 11.54 10.49
N ILE A 173 -0.45 11.73 10.31
CA ILE A 173 -1.03 12.02 9.00
C ILE A 173 -0.44 13.31 8.43
N ALA A 174 -0.30 14.34 9.24
CA ALA A 174 0.24 15.63 8.84
C ALA A 174 1.74 15.58 8.51
N LYS A 175 2.55 14.83 9.27
CA LYS A 175 4.01 14.79 9.12
C LYS A 175 4.51 13.85 8.02
N PHE A 176 3.75 12.82 7.63
CA PHE A 176 4.19 11.86 6.61
C PHE A 176 4.60 12.52 5.28
N PRO A 177 3.81 13.45 4.69
CA PRO A 177 4.21 14.14 3.48
C PRO A 177 5.57 14.83 3.60
N THR A 178 5.79 15.53 4.71
CA THR A 178 7.01 16.31 4.95
C THR A 178 8.21 15.40 5.15
N ILE A 179 8.08 14.33 5.95
CA ILE A 179 9.15 13.34 6.15
C ILE A 179 9.56 12.70 4.82
N ILE A 180 8.58 12.29 4.00
CA ILE A 180 8.84 11.64 2.70
C ILE A 180 9.53 12.60 1.74
N ALA A 181 9.05 13.84 1.63
CA ALA A 181 9.63 14.84 0.75
C ALA A 181 11.08 15.19 1.17
N TYR A 182 11.34 15.34 2.46
CA TYR A 182 12.68 15.64 2.97
C TYR A 182 13.62 14.46 2.78
N ALA A 183 13.19 13.25 3.15
CA ALA A 183 13.97 12.03 2.95
C ALA A 183 14.35 11.82 1.48
N TYR A 184 13.44 12.09 0.54
CA TYR A 184 13.76 11.99 -0.88
C TYR A 184 14.74 13.09 -1.35
N ASN A 185 14.56 14.34 -0.92
CA ASN A 185 15.49 15.41 -1.30
C ASN A 185 16.91 15.18 -0.73
N ILE A 186 17.00 14.60 0.47
CA ILE A 186 18.28 14.22 1.08
C ILE A 186 18.88 13.03 0.33
N TYR A 187 18.09 12.01 -0.03
CA TYR A 187 18.53 10.92 -0.88
C TYR A 187 19.09 11.43 -2.23
N ARG A 188 18.42 12.37 -2.88
CA ARG A 188 18.94 13.00 -4.10
C ARG A 188 20.26 13.70 -3.88
N HIS A 189 20.43 14.34 -2.74
CA HIS A 189 21.68 15.03 -2.41
C HIS A 189 22.81 14.03 -2.12
N SER A 190 22.62 13.12 -1.18
CA SER A 190 23.67 12.23 -0.68
C SER A 190 24.02 11.10 -1.66
N VAL A 191 23.04 10.55 -2.39
CA VAL A 191 23.23 9.38 -3.27
C VAL A 191 23.36 9.78 -4.74
N GLN A 192 22.58 10.78 -5.20
CA GLN A 192 22.59 11.20 -6.62
C GLN A 192 23.46 12.45 -6.87
N GLY A 193 24.09 13.05 -5.85
CA GLY A 193 24.96 14.21 -6.00
C GLY A 193 24.24 15.49 -6.45
N ARG A 194 22.95 15.62 -6.17
CA ARG A 194 22.15 16.80 -6.52
C ARG A 194 22.18 17.84 -5.42
N SER A 195 21.90 19.10 -5.75
CA SER A 195 21.76 20.17 -4.74
C SER A 195 20.64 19.83 -3.75
N LEU A 196 20.90 20.05 -2.46
CA LEU A 196 19.88 19.87 -1.42
C LEU A 196 18.90 21.03 -1.44
N HIS A 197 17.62 20.69 -1.54
CA HIS A 197 16.53 21.65 -1.46
C HIS A 197 15.53 21.17 -0.40
N ILE A 198 15.45 21.89 0.71
CA ILE A 198 14.45 21.68 1.75
C ILE A 198 13.42 22.80 1.63
N ARG A 199 12.15 22.42 1.39
CA ARG A 199 11.02 23.35 1.29
C ARG A 199 10.04 23.07 2.40
N HIS A 200 9.75 24.06 3.21
CA HIS A 200 8.74 23.95 4.26
C HIS A 200 7.33 23.92 3.65
N PRO A 201 6.39 23.18 4.26
CA PRO A 201 5.00 23.22 3.85
C PRO A 201 4.45 24.64 3.94
N ARG A 202 3.46 24.96 3.10
CA ARG A 202 2.76 26.25 3.08
C ARG A 202 1.39 26.12 3.73
N GLU A 203 1.00 27.13 4.46
CA GLU A 203 -0.38 27.29 4.94
C GLU A 203 -1.35 27.37 3.76
N ASN A 204 -2.60 26.96 3.98
CA ASN A 204 -3.70 26.99 3.02
C ASN A 204 -3.56 26.09 1.75
N LEU A 205 -2.61 25.18 1.72
CA LEU A 205 -2.53 24.12 0.73
C LEU A 205 -3.04 22.80 1.31
N SER A 206 -3.71 21.99 0.47
CA SER A 206 -4.04 20.60 0.80
C SER A 206 -2.77 19.75 1.00
N ILE A 207 -2.92 18.58 1.60
CA ILE A 207 -1.82 17.61 1.75
C ILE A 207 -1.20 17.27 0.39
N ALA A 208 -2.03 17.05 -0.64
CA ALA A 208 -1.55 16.73 -2.00
C ALA A 208 -0.77 17.89 -2.61
N GLU A 209 -1.26 19.11 -2.51
CA GLU A 209 -0.57 20.30 -3.00
C GLU A 209 0.74 20.56 -2.24
N ASN A 210 0.72 20.48 -0.92
CA ASN A 210 1.91 20.64 -0.09
C ASN A 210 2.98 19.61 -0.43
N PHE A 211 2.59 18.36 -0.63
CA PHE A 211 3.53 17.31 -1.04
C PHE A 211 4.18 17.64 -2.39
N LEU A 212 3.38 18.00 -3.41
CA LEU A 212 3.93 18.40 -4.72
C LEU A 212 4.79 19.66 -4.63
N TYR A 213 4.38 20.64 -3.85
CA TYR A 213 5.17 21.84 -3.61
C TYR A 213 6.54 21.51 -2.98
N MET A 214 6.59 20.69 -1.96
CA MET A 214 7.85 20.27 -1.33
C MET A 214 8.74 19.46 -2.27
N MET A 215 8.15 18.64 -3.15
CA MET A 215 8.86 17.82 -4.13
C MET A 215 9.33 18.60 -5.34
N LYS A 216 8.48 19.45 -5.91
CA LYS A 216 8.64 20.04 -7.25
C LYS A 216 8.63 21.56 -7.27
N HIS A 217 8.47 22.23 -6.12
CA HIS A 217 8.18 23.66 -6.05
C HIS A 217 6.88 23.98 -6.78
N GLU A 218 6.82 24.99 -7.61
CA GLU A 218 5.62 25.38 -8.37
C GLU A 218 5.49 24.66 -9.73
N ASN A 219 6.31 23.64 -9.98
CA ASN A 219 6.30 22.92 -11.26
C ASN A 219 5.31 21.73 -11.23
N TYR A 220 4.05 22.04 -10.97
CA TYR A 220 2.92 21.10 -11.08
C TYR A 220 1.64 21.86 -11.49
N SER A 221 0.72 21.16 -12.17
CA SER A 221 -0.58 21.71 -12.52
C SER A 221 -1.61 21.44 -11.41
N GLU A 222 -2.73 22.16 -11.44
CA GLU A 222 -3.88 21.86 -10.58
C GLU A 222 -4.39 20.41 -10.80
N LEU A 223 -4.35 19.93 -12.05
CA LEU A 223 -4.72 18.55 -12.35
C LEU A 223 -3.75 17.55 -11.73
N ASP A 224 -2.44 17.82 -11.73
CA ASP A 224 -1.45 16.98 -11.03
C ASP A 224 -1.80 16.84 -9.54
N ALA A 225 -2.14 17.95 -8.88
CA ALA A 225 -2.49 17.96 -7.47
C ALA A 225 -3.80 17.19 -7.20
N ARG A 226 -4.83 17.40 -8.03
CA ARG A 226 -6.10 16.66 -7.91
C ARG A 226 -5.94 15.15 -8.17
N MET A 227 -5.05 14.78 -9.10
CA MET A 227 -4.73 13.37 -9.35
C MET A 227 -4.04 12.74 -8.15
N LEU A 228 -3.10 13.45 -7.52
CA LEU A 228 -2.46 12.97 -6.32
C LEU A 228 -3.45 12.85 -5.15
N ASP A 229 -4.30 13.84 -4.95
CA ASP A 229 -5.34 13.83 -3.92
C ASP A 229 -6.26 12.61 -4.06
N LEU A 230 -6.72 12.34 -5.28
CA LEU A 230 -7.52 11.15 -5.55
C LEU A 230 -6.76 9.85 -5.26
N LEU A 231 -5.49 9.76 -5.65
CA LEU A 231 -4.65 8.60 -5.33
C LEU A 231 -4.55 8.40 -3.82
N LEU A 232 -4.44 9.48 -3.03
CA LEU A 232 -4.44 9.42 -1.58
C LEU A 232 -5.79 8.91 -1.04
N ILE A 233 -6.92 9.41 -1.56
CA ILE A 233 -8.26 8.96 -1.18
C ILE A 233 -8.41 7.45 -1.39
N ILE A 234 -8.15 6.95 -2.60
CA ILE A 234 -8.41 5.55 -2.95
C ILE A 234 -7.44 4.55 -2.32
N GLN A 235 -6.30 5.04 -1.82
CA GLN A 235 -5.29 4.24 -1.12
C GLN A 235 -5.41 4.33 0.41
N ALA A 236 -6.25 5.24 0.94
CA ALA A 236 -6.35 5.51 2.37
C ALA A 236 -6.74 4.28 3.18
N GLU A 237 -7.62 3.43 2.67
CA GLU A 237 -8.13 2.26 3.38
C GLU A 237 -8.38 1.07 2.42
N HIS A 238 -8.25 -0.17 2.93
CA HIS A 238 -8.53 -1.38 2.16
C HIS A 238 -8.87 -2.59 3.05
N GLY A 239 -9.60 -2.35 4.12
CA GLY A 239 -10.07 -3.37 5.05
C GLY A 239 -9.04 -3.86 6.06
N GLY A 240 -9.51 -4.36 7.18
CA GLY A 240 -8.67 -4.85 8.29
C GLY A 240 -7.81 -6.07 7.96
N GLY A 241 -8.13 -6.81 6.88
CA GLY A 241 -7.37 -7.95 6.38
C GLY A 241 -6.23 -7.60 5.42
N ASN A 242 -6.06 -6.32 5.03
CA ASN A 242 -4.88 -5.88 4.30
C ASN A 242 -3.63 -6.13 5.14
N ASN A 243 -2.54 -6.63 4.53
CA ASN A 243 -1.39 -7.13 5.28
C ASN A 243 -0.79 -6.10 6.23
N SER A 244 -0.56 -4.87 5.81
CA SER A 244 -0.01 -3.82 6.67
C SER A 244 -1.03 -3.35 7.73
N THR A 245 -2.31 -3.24 7.39
CA THR A 245 -3.37 -2.92 8.34
C THR A 245 -3.52 -4.01 9.40
N PHE A 246 -3.50 -5.28 8.99
CA PHE A 246 -3.53 -6.41 9.91
C PHE A 246 -2.30 -6.44 10.83
N THR A 247 -1.12 -6.11 10.31
CA THR A 247 0.10 -5.97 11.11
C THR A 247 -0.05 -4.89 12.18
N VAL A 248 -0.61 -3.72 11.82
CA VAL A 248 -0.91 -2.65 12.80
C VAL A 248 -1.90 -3.14 13.85
N ARG A 249 -2.97 -3.85 13.47
CA ARG A 249 -3.95 -4.41 14.43
C ARG A 249 -3.30 -5.43 15.36
N VAL A 250 -2.52 -6.38 14.82
CA VAL A 250 -1.80 -7.38 15.63
C VAL A 250 -0.89 -6.72 16.64
N THR A 251 -0.09 -5.74 16.21
CA THR A 251 0.82 -5.01 17.09
C THR A 251 0.05 -4.18 18.13
N SER A 252 -1.01 -3.47 17.71
CA SER A 252 -1.88 -2.68 18.59
C SER A 252 -2.58 -3.51 19.65
N SER A 253 -2.93 -4.78 19.34
CA SER A 253 -3.60 -5.68 20.28
C SER A 253 -2.80 -5.97 21.55
N THR A 254 -1.47 -5.76 21.52
CA THR A 254 -0.57 -5.85 22.67
C THR A 254 -0.59 -4.60 23.56
N ARG A 255 -1.27 -3.53 23.13
CA ARG A 255 -1.28 -2.19 23.74
C ARG A 255 0.06 -1.47 23.74
N THR A 256 0.96 -1.78 22.80
CA THR A 256 2.18 -0.99 22.58
C THR A 256 1.83 0.42 22.07
N ASP A 257 2.82 1.29 22.07
CA ASP A 257 2.70 2.68 21.59
C ASP A 257 2.29 2.78 20.11
N THR A 258 1.84 3.98 19.71
CA THR A 258 1.39 4.25 18.34
C THR A 258 2.53 4.14 17.33
N TYR A 259 3.69 4.67 17.66
CA TYR A 259 4.83 4.76 16.74
C TYR A 259 5.36 3.38 16.38
N SER A 260 5.50 2.48 17.36
CA SER A 260 5.88 1.07 17.15
C SER A 260 4.86 0.34 16.27
N SER A 261 3.57 0.56 16.49
CA SER A 261 2.51 -0.09 15.70
C SER A 261 2.52 0.39 14.25
N ILE A 262 2.70 1.68 14.01
CA ILE A 262 2.77 2.27 12.66
C ILE A 262 4.07 1.87 11.96
N ALA A 263 5.20 1.85 12.65
CA ALA A 263 6.47 1.39 12.09
C ALA A 263 6.39 -0.09 11.63
N ALA A 264 5.68 -0.95 12.37
CA ALA A 264 5.40 -2.32 11.94
C ALA A 264 4.55 -2.37 10.65
N GLY A 265 3.54 -1.51 10.53
CA GLY A 265 2.74 -1.33 9.30
C GLY A 265 3.58 -0.88 8.11
N ILE A 266 4.48 0.10 8.31
CA ILE A 266 5.43 0.56 7.29
C ILE A 266 6.34 -0.59 6.85
N GLY A 267 6.87 -1.38 7.78
CA GLY A 267 7.69 -2.56 7.50
C GLY A 267 6.97 -3.59 6.64
N SER A 268 5.69 -3.85 6.93
CA SER A 268 4.84 -4.73 6.12
C SER A 268 4.61 -4.16 4.71
N LEU A 269 4.26 -2.87 4.60
CA LEU A 269 4.01 -2.22 3.31
C LEU A 269 5.27 -2.16 2.43
N LYS A 270 6.45 -1.98 3.04
CA LYS A 270 7.73 -1.95 2.33
C LYS A 270 8.02 -3.24 1.55
N GLY A 271 7.43 -4.36 1.93
CA GLY A 271 7.66 -5.65 1.29
C GLY A 271 7.32 -5.65 -0.21
N PRO A 272 8.18 -6.25 -1.08
CA PRO A 272 8.00 -6.19 -2.54
C PRO A 272 6.73 -6.91 -3.04
N LEU A 273 6.14 -7.77 -2.23
CA LEU A 273 4.87 -8.46 -2.52
C LEU A 273 3.64 -7.67 -2.05
N HIS A 274 3.83 -6.51 -1.40
CA HIS A 274 2.76 -5.64 -0.93
C HIS A 274 2.86 -4.26 -1.59
N GLY A 275 3.60 -3.31 -1.05
CA GLY A 275 3.66 -1.94 -1.58
C GLY A 275 4.54 -1.75 -2.82
N GLY A 276 5.28 -2.75 -3.24
CA GLY A 276 6.16 -2.67 -4.42
C GLY A 276 5.50 -3.06 -5.75
N ALA A 277 4.20 -3.34 -5.76
CA ALA A 277 3.52 -3.86 -6.95
C ALA A 277 3.44 -2.83 -8.09
N ASN A 278 3.19 -1.55 -7.79
CA ASN A 278 3.13 -0.49 -8.80
C ASN A 278 4.46 -0.27 -9.55
N ILE A 279 5.61 -0.43 -8.87
CA ILE A 279 6.93 -0.35 -9.50
C ILE A 279 7.11 -1.52 -10.49
N LYS A 280 6.61 -2.71 -10.15
CA LYS A 280 6.65 -3.86 -11.07
C LYS A 280 5.79 -3.63 -12.30
N VAL A 281 4.61 -3.02 -12.14
CA VAL A 281 3.74 -2.69 -13.27
C VAL A 281 4.39 -1.67 -14.19
N ILE A 282 4.91 -0.57 -13.67
CA ILE A 282 5.49 0.48 -14.52
C ILE A 282 6.76 -0.01 -15.24
N ASN A 283 7.57 -0.83 -14.60
CA ASN A 283 8.73 -1.44 -15.23
C ASN A 283 8.33 -2.45 -16.35
N MET A 284 7.28 -3.22 -16.13
CA MET A 284 6.69 -4.08 -17.16
C MET A 284 6.15 -3.25 -18.32
N PHE A 285 5.46 -2.15 -18.05
CA PHE A 285 4.95 -1.24 -19.06
C PHE A 285 6.07 -0.66 -19.94
N HIS A 286 7.14 -0.15 -19.31
CA HIS A 286 8.32 0.34 -20.05
C HIS A 286 8.94 -0.75 -20.91
N HIS A 287 9.10 -1.94 -20.36
CA HIS A 287 9.62 -3.07 -21.12
C HIS A 287 8.72 -3.43 -22.33
N LEU A 288 7.39 -3.44 -22.16
CA LEU A 288 6.46 -3.72 -23.24
C LEU A 288 6.50 -2.64 -24.33
N LYS A 289 6.68 -1.35 -23.95
CA LYS A 289 6.87 -0.24 -24.92
C LYS A 289 8.10 -0.44 -25.82
N GLU A 290 9.16 -1.05 -25.28
CA GLU A 290 10.38 -1.37 -26.05
C GLU A 290 10.25 -2.65 -26.86
N ALA A 291 9.56 -3.65 -26.31
CA ALA A 291 9.46 -4.98 -26.91
C ALA A 291 8.44 -5.06 -28.07
N ILE A 292 7.38 -4.28 -28.00
CA ILE A 292 6.29 -4.24 -29.00
C ILE A 292 6.54 -3.09 -29.96
N LYS A 293 6.63 -3.41 -31.27
CA LYS A 293 6.96 -2.43 -32.31
C LYS A 293 5.76 -1.54 -32.68
N ASP A 294 4.59 -2.15 -32.78
CA ASP A 294 3.34 -1.46 -33.07
C ASP A 294 2.37 -1.61 -31.90
N TRP A 295 2.23 -0.55 -31.12
CA TRP A 295 1.37 -0.53 -29.92
C TRP A 295 -0.14 -0.67 -30.23
N THR A 296 -0.53 -0.67 -31.51
CA THR A 296 -1.90 -0.94 -31.94
C THR A 296 -2.10 -2.39 -32.39
N ASN A 297 -1.04 -3.16 -32.52
CA ASN A 297 -1.07 -4.54 -32.98
C ASN A 297 -1.40 -5.53 -31.85
N VAL A 298 -2.69 -5.83 -31.74
CA VAL A 298 -3.22 -6.77 -30.73
C VAL A 298 -2.55 -8.15 -30.80
N ASN A 299 -2.26 -8.67 -32.01
CA ASN A 299 -1.67 -10.01 -32.16
C ASN A 299 -0.21 -10.06 -31.67
N GLU A 300 0.58 -9.01 -31.95
CA GLU A 300 1.96 -8.93 -31.45
C GLU A 300 1.99 -8.91 -29.92
N LEU A 301 1.10 -8.12 -29.31
CA LEU A 301 0.97 -8.04 -27.86
C LEU A 301 0.50 -9.36 -27.26
N ASP A 302 -0.55 -10.00 -27.79
CA ASP A 302 -1.08 -11.27 -27.30
C ASP A 302 -0.01 -12.37 -27.26
N ILE A 303 0.75 -12.51 -28.37
CA ILE A 303 1.86 -13.47 -28.44
C ILE A 303 2.92 -13.18 -27.36
N TYR A 304 3.26 -11.92 -27.15
CA TYR A 304 4.27 -11.55 -26.16
C TYR A 304 3.80 -11.81 -24.73
N LEU A 305 2.56 -11.46 -24.40
CA LEU A 305 1.96 -11.69 -23.07
C LEU A 305 1.87 -13.20 -22.76
N LYS A 306 1.53 -14.03 -23.73
CA LYS A 306 1.54 -15.50 -23.59
C LYS A 306 2.95 -16.04 -23.30
N ARG A 307 3.99 -15.50 -23.95
CA ARG A 307 5.39 -15.85 -23.63
C ARG A 307 5.78 -15.42 -22.21
N MET A 308 5.29 -14.26 -21.72
CA MET A 308 5.52 -13.85 -20.33
C MET A 308 4.88 -14.85 -19.36
N LEU A 309 3.62 -15.26 -19.58
CA LEU A 309 2.92 -16.24 -18.73
C LEU A 309 3.61 -17.61 -18.75
N ASN A 310 4.20 -18.02 -19.87
CA ASN A 310 4.98 -19.25 -20.02
C ASN A 310 6.40 -19.15 -19.46
N LYS A 311 6.79 -18.01 -18.86
CA LYS A 311 8.14 -17.76 -18.31
C LYS A 311 9.25 -17.70 -19.36
N GLU A 312 8.91 -17.34 -20.59
CA GLU A 312 9.82 -17.27 -21.74
C GLU A 312 10.27 -15.85 -22.08
N ALA A 313 9.59 -14.83 -21.53
CA ALA A 313 9.87 -13.42 -21.81
C ALA A 313 9.90 -12.59 -20.52
N TYR A 314 10.40 -11.35 -20.62
CA TYR A 314 10.56 -10.39 -19.54
C TYR A 314 11.36 -10.98 -18.38
N ASP A 315 10.85 -10.90 -17.15
CA ASP A 315 11.52 -11.36 -15.91
C ASP A 315 11.32 -12.86 -15.62
N LYS A 316 10.64 -13.58 -16.49
CA LYS A 316 10.41 -15.04 -16.42
C LYS A 316 9.67 -15.51 -15.15
N THR A 317 8.95 -14.63 -14.49
CA THR A 317 8.13 -14.98 -13.31
C THR A 317 6.83 -15.71 -13.68
N GLY A 318 6.34 -15.52 -14.89
CA GLY A 318 5.04 -16.02 -15.34
C GLY A 318 3.88 -15.13 -14.89
N LEU A 319 4.14 -13.84 -14.63
CA LEU A 319 3.16 -12.87 -14.16
C LEU A 319 2.98 -11.72 -15.15
N ILE A 320 1.73 -11.26 -15.30
CA ILE A 320 1.39 -9.96 -15.85
C ILE A 320 1.06 -9.09 -14.64
N TYR A 321 1.97 -8.19 -14.28
CA TYR A 321 1.83 -7.39 -13.07
C TYR A 321 0.65 -6.45 -13.17
N GLY A 322 -0.03 -6.23 -12.04
CA GLY A 322 -1.20 -5.37 -11.95
C GLY A 322 -2.51 -6.02 -12.42
N ILE A 323 -2.48 -7.30 -12.88
CA ILE A 323 -3.68 -8.06 -13.26
C ILE A 323 -3.90 -9.18 -12.24
N GLY A 324 -5.08 -9.17 -11.62
CA GLY A 324 -5.49 -10.06 -10.53
C GLY A 324 -5.43 -9.39 -9.17
N HIS A 325 -6.31 -9.83 -8.28
CA HIS A 325 -6.42 -9.33 -6.91
C HIS A 325 -6.81 -10.45 -5.95
N ALA A 326 -6.46 -10.29 -4.68
CA ALA A 326 -6.77 -11.29 -3.64
C ALA A 326 -8.28 -11.37 -3.30
N VAL A 327 -9.02 -10.28 -3.51
CA VAL A 327 -10.45 -10.15 -3.20
C VAL A 327 -11.26 -9.84 -4.45
N TYR A 328 -10.92 -8.78 -5.20
CA TYR A 328 -11.66 -8.37 -6.38
C TYR A 328 -11.59 -9.41 -7.50
N THR A 329 -12.72 -9.57 -8.20
CA THR A 329 -12.89 -10.60 -9.24
C THR A 329 -13.22 -10.01 -10.61
N LEU A 330 -14.31 -9.28 -10.75
CA LEU A 330 -14.73 -8.68 -12.02
C LEU A 330 -14.14 -7.30 -12.23
N SER A 331 -14.06 -6.49 -11.18
CA SER A 331 -13.45 -5.15 -11.22
C SER A 331 -12.80 -4.81 -9.88
N ASP A 332 -11.84 -3.88 -9.89
CA ASP A 332 -11.35 -3.15 -8.73
C ASP A 332 -11.83 -1.70 -8.87
N PRO A 333 -12.71 -1.19 -7.99
CA PRO A 333 -13.29 0.14 -8.13
C PRO A 333 -12.23 1.24 -8.16
N ARG A 334 -11.10 1.02 -7.48
CA ARG A 334 -9.97 1.95 -7.48
C ARG A 334 -9.29 2.02 -8.86
N ALA A 335 -9.09 0.88 -9.51
CA ALA A 335 -8.53 0.82 -10.86
C ALA A 335 -9.47 1.44 -11.90
N VAL A 336 -10.79 1.28 -11.72
CA VAL A 336 -11.81 1.88 -12.60
C VAL A 336 -11.70 3.41 -12.56
N GLU A 337 -11.67 4.01 -11.36
CA GLU A 337 -11.53 5.45 -11.20
C GLU A 337 -10.19 5.98 -11.73
N LEU A 338 -9.08 5.30 -11.41
CA LEU A 338 -7.77 5.69 -11.91
C LEU A 338 -7.68 5.61 -13.44
N LYS A 339 -8.26 4.58 -14.05
CA LYS A 339 -8.30 4.43 -15.52
C LYS A 339 -8.95 5.62 -16.18
N ARG A 340 -10.12 6.05 -15.66
CA ARG A 340 -10.85 7.21 -16.20
C ARG A 340 -10.00 8.48 -16.14
N LEU A 341 -9.43 8.76 -15.00
CA LEU A 341 -8.68 9.99 -14.75
C LEU A 341 -7.27 9.97 -15.36
N ALA A 342 -6.63 8.80 -15.49
CA ALA A 342 -5.38 8.66 -16.22
C ALA A 342 -5.52 9.10 -17.69
N GLY A 343 -6.70 8.92 -18.30
CA GLY A 343 -6.97 9.39 -19.66
C GLY A 343 -7.01 10.92 -19.76
N GLU A 344 -7.61 11.60 -18.79
CA GLU A 344 -7.64 13.08 -18.73
C GLU A 344 -6.22 13.64 -18.57
N LEU A 345 -5.45 13.07 -17.64
CA LEU A 345 -4.07 13.48 -17.40
C LEU A 345 -3.17 13.18 -18.62
N ALA A 346 -3.32 12.02 -19.25
CA ALA A 346 -2.56 11.65 -20.45
C ALA A 346 -2.78 12.63 -21.58
N LYS A 347 -4.02 13.12 -21.75
CA LYS A 347 -4.34 14.17 -22.74
C LYS A 347 -3.64 15.48 -22.40
N GLU A 348 -3.67 15.94 -21.15
CA GLU A 348 -2.96 17.16 -20.73
C GLU A 348 -1.44 17.04 -20.94
N LYS A 349 -0.87 15.86 -20.68
CA LYS A 349 0.57 15.62 -20.79
C LYS A 349 1.03 15.19 -22.20
N GLY A 350 0.12 15.06 -23.19
CA GLY A 350 0.46 14.59 -24.53
C GLY A 350 0.93 13.14 -24.60
N ARG A 351 0.40 12.29 -23.71
CA ARG A 351 0.76 10.85 -23.58
C ARG A 351 -0.42 9.92 -23.91
N GLU A 352 -1.33 10.33 -24.75
CA GLU A 352 -2.54 9.56 -25.08
C GLU A 352 -2.23 8.21 -25.74
N ASP A 353 -1.19 8.13 -26.57
CA ASP A 353 -0.77 6.89 -27.22
C ASP A 353 -0.29 5.85 -26.18
N GLU A 354 0.47 6.30 -25.19
CA GLU A 354 0.92 5.44 -24.09
C GLU A 354 -0.26 4.96 -23.21
N TYR A 355 -1.21 5.85 -22.93
CA TYR A 355 -2.43 5.49 -22.22
C TYR A 355 -3.28 4.47 -22.99
N ASN A 356 -3.42 4.66 -24.31
CA ASN A 356 -4.14 3.71 -25.16
C ASN A 356 -3.45 2.35 -25.20
N PHE A 357 -2.12 2.32 -25.25
CA PHE A 357 -1.35 1.09 -25.17
C PHE A 357 -1.50 0.41 -23.80
N LEU A 358 -1.47 1.17 -22.69
CA LEU A 358 -1.72 0.64 -21.35
C LEU A 358 -3.11 -0.01 -21.23
N LYS A 359 -4.15 0.61 -21.81
CA LYS A 359 -5.50 0.00 -21.88
C LYS A 359 -5.51 -1.29 -22.69
N LEU A 360 -4.77 -1.36 -23.78
CA LEU A 360 -4.66 -2.57 -24.59
C LEU A 360 -3.96 -3.70 -23.82
N ILE A 361 -2.90 -3.36 -23.06
CA ILE A 361 -2.22 -4.32 -22.18
C ILE A 361 -3.18 -4.85 -21.11
N GLU A 362 -4.03 -3.99 -20.52
CA GLU A 362 -5.06 -4.45 -19.57
C GLU A 362 -6.00 -5.46 -20.21
N GLN A 363 -6.59 -5.13 -21.36
CA GLN A 363 -7.59 -5.94 -22.04
C GLN A 363 -7.02 -7.31 -22.45
N GLU A 364 -5.91 -7.30 -23.17
CA GLU A 364 -5.28 -8.54 -23.64
C GLU A 364 -4.63 -9.31 -22.49
N GLY A 365 -4.08 -8.63 -21.48
CA GLY A 365 -3.51 -9.27 -20.30
C GLY A 365 -4.54 -10.04 -19.46
N ILE A 366 -5.74 -9.48 -19.27
CA ILE A 366 -6.86 -10.16 -18.61
C ILE A 366 -7.25 -11.40 -19.38
N LYS A 367 -7.44 -11.27 -20.70
CA LYS A 367 -7.81 -12.36 -21.60
C LYS A 367 -6.76 -13.49 -21.58
N CYS A 368 -5.48 -13.16 -21.80
CA CYS A 368 -4.37 -14.12 -21.77
C CYS A 368 -4.29 -14.86 -20.43
N LEU A 369 -4.46 -14.15 -19.32
CA LEU A 369 -4.42 -14.74 -17.97
C LEU A 369 -5.60 -15.71 -17.75
N GLN A 370 -6.80 -15.35 -18.21
CA GLN A 370 -7.99 -16.20 -18.12
C GLN A 370 -7.81 -17.46 -18.97
N GLU A 371 -7.34 -17.33 -20.21
CA GLU A 371 -7.02 -18.47 -21.09
C GLU A 371 -5.97 -19.39 -20.46
N HIS A 372 -4.89 -18.83 -19.93
CA HIS A 372 -3.81 -19.59 -19.28
C HIS A 372 -4.28 -20.36 -18.04
N ARG A 373 -5.31 -19.88 -17.34
CA ARG A 373 -5.94 -20.52 -16.17
C ARG A 373 -7.09 -21.48 -16.55
N GLY A 374 -7.33 -21.75 -17.83
CA GLY A 374 -8.41 -22.59 -18.29
C GLY A 374 -9.81 -22.01 -18.09
N GLY A 375 -9.95 -20.69 -18.08
CA GLY A 375 -11.22 -19.98 -17.95
C GLY A 375 -11.88 -20.06 -16.57
N SER A 376 -11.24 -20.66 -15.58
CA SER A 376 -11.88 -21.04 -14.32
C SER A 376 -12.10 -19.90 -13.31
N LYS A 377 -11.39 -18.79 -13.46
CA LYS A 377 -11.50 -17.65 -12.52
C LYS A 377 -11.39 -16.31 -13.27
N PRO A 378 -12.33 -15.37 -13.05
CA PRO A 378 -12.22 -14.04 -13.60
C PRO A 378 -11.00 -13.33 -13.01
N ALA A 379 -10.47 -12.34 -13.74
CA ALA A 379 -9.39 -11.48 -13.32
C ALA A 379 -9.69 -10.05 -13.75
N CYS A 380 -9.24 -9.08 -12.98
CA CYS A 380 -9.35 -7.66 -13.31
C CYS A 380 -8.00 -6.97 -13.08
N ALA A 381 -7.81 -5.80 -13.66
CA ALA A 381 -6.73 -4.91 -13.27
C ALA A 381 -6.94 -4.44 -11.83
N ASN A 382 -5.86 -4.33 -11.07
CA ASN A 382 -5.90 -3.77 -9.72
C ASN A 382 -5.38 -2.31 -9.71
N LEU A 383 -5.48 -1.65 -8.57
CA LEU A 383 -5.03 -0.29 -8.34
C LEU A 383 -3.63 0.01 -8.93
N ASP A 384 -2.68 -0.93 -8.75
CA ASP A 384 -1.29 -0.71 -9.13
C ASP A 384 -1.09 -0.61 -10.65
N PHE A 385 -2.07 -1.10 -11.44
CA PHE A 385 -1.97 -1.09 -12.89
C PHE A 385 -1.91 0.33 -13.47
N TYR A 386 -2.63 1.29 -12.88
CA TYR A 386 -2.67 2.67 -13.35
C TYR A 386 -1.88 3.64 -12.48
N SER A 387 -1.72 3.36 -11.18
CA SER A 387 -1.13 4.31 -10.23
C SER A 387 0.30 4.71 -10.59
N GLY A 388 1.15 3.75 -11.02
CA GLY A 388 2.52 4.04 -11.43
C GLY A 388 2.60 4.94 -12.66
N PHE A 389 1.72 4.75 -13.63
CA PHE A 389 1.65 5.59 -14.83
C PHE A 389 1.20 7.03 -14.50
N ILE A 390 0.25 7.18 -13.58
CA ILE A 390 -0.18 8.51 -13.10
C ILE A 390 0.98 9.20 -12.36
N TYR A 391 1.68 8.51 -11.44
CA TYR A 391 2.83 9.09 -10.76
C TYR A 391 3.91 9.55 -11.74
N GLU A 392 4.17 8.77 -12.78
CA GLU A 392 5.14 9.15 -13.81
C GLU A 392 4.69 10.39 -14.60
N MET A 393 3.39 10.49 -14.98
CA MET A 393 2.85 11.66 -15.67
C MET A 393 2.89 12.93 -14.80
N ILE A 394 2.69 12.81 -13.49
CA ILE A 394 2.87 13.89 -12.51
C ILE A 394 4.35 14.26 -12.36
N GLY A 395 5.27 13.39 -12.80
CA GLY A 395 6.72 13.58 -12.70
C GLY A 395 7.26 13.23 -11.30
N LEU A 396 6.64 12.29 -10.61
CA LEU A 396 7.11 11.76 -9.34
C LEU A 396 8.07 10.57 -9.58
N PRO A 397 9.18 10.48 -8.84
CA PRO A 397 10.17 9.42 -9.01
C PRO A 397 9.71 8.09 -8.39
N GLN A 398 10.19 6.97 -8.95
CA GLN A 398 9.79 5.63 -8.50
C GLN A 398 10.14 5.34 -7.03
N GLU A 399 11.19 5.94 -6.50
CA GLU A 399 11.65 5.77 -5.11
C GLU A 399 10.60 6.18 -4.07
N ILE A 400 9.64 7.05 -4.46
CA ILE A 400 8.59 7.52 -3.56
C ILE A 400 7.21 6.90 -3.82
N TYR A 401 7.02 5.99 -4.76
CA TYR A 401 5.70 5.39 -5.05
C TYR A 401 5.14 4.64 -3.83
N THR A 402 5.93 3.77 -3.22
CA THR A 402 5.53 3.08 -1.98
C THR A 402 5.41 4.05 -0.78
N PRO A 403 6.30 5.02 -0.58
CA PRO A 403 6.10 6.10 0.41
C PRO A 403 4.80 6.88 0.24
N ILE A 404 4.38 7.24 -0.98
CA ILE A 404 3.08 7.90 -1.23
C ILE A 404 1.92 6.98 -0.83
N PHE A 405 2.04 5.69 -1.11
CA PHE A 405 1.05 4.72 -0.64
C PHE A 405 0.98 4.69 0.90
N ALA A 406 2.13 4.77 1.60
CA ALA A 406 2.16 4.89 3.06
C ALA A 406 1.53 6.19 3.55
N MET A 407 1.78 7.32 2.86
CA MET A 407 1.20 8.64 3.13
C MET A 407 -0.33 8.62 3.07
N ALA A 408 -0.90 7.88 2.16
CA ALA A 408 -2.34 7.67 2.09
C ALA A 408 -2.83 6.72 3.20
N ARG A 409 -2.19 5.57 3.34
CA ARG A 409 -2.63 4.46 4.19
C ARG A 409 -2.46 4.72 5.68
N ILE A 410 -1.66 5.71 6.09
CA ILE A 410 -1.52 6.09 7.50
C ILE A 410 -2.89 6.40 8.14
N VAL A 411 -3.83 6.98 7.37
CA VAL A 411 -5.20 7.27 7.84
C VAL A 411 -5.92 5.98 8.22
N GLY A 412 -5.92 4.98 7.32
CA GLY A 412 -6.51 3.67 7.61
C GLY A 412 -5.81 2.94 8.76
N TRP A 413 -4.48 3.00 8.83
CA TRP A 413 -3.73 2.37 9.93
C TRP A 413 -4.07 2.96 11.29
N THR A 414 -4.13 4.28 11.39
CA THR A 414 -4.47 4.97 12.65
C THR A 414 -5.93 4.75 13.04
N ALA A 415 -6.86 4.79 12.09
CA ALA A 415 -8.26 4.45 12.33
C ALA A 415 -8.41 3.02 12.87
N HIS A 416 -7.77 2.03 12.23
CA HIS A 416 -7.80 0.64 12.69
C HIS A 416 -7.12 0.44 14.06
N ARG A 417 -6.06 1.21 14.37
CA ARG A 417 -5.45 1.19 15.69
C ARG A 417 -6.40 1.74 16.76
N ILE A 418 -7.06 2.88 16.49
CA ILE A 418 -8.05 3.45 17.40
C ILE A 418 -9.17 2.44 17.64
N GLU A 419 -9.69 1.81 16.60
CA GLU A 419 -10.73 0.79 16.74
C GLU A 419 -10.25 -0.41 17.56
N GLU A 420 -9.04 -0.97 17.28
CA GLU A 420 -8.48 -2.13 17.99
C GLU A 420 -8.32 -1.88 19.48
N LEU A 421 -8.05 -0.65 19.87
CA LEU A 421 -7.85 -0.28 21.27
C LEU A 421 -9.16 0.15 22.00
N ASN A 422 -10.28 0.31 21.29
CA ASN A 422 -11.51 0.88 21.86
C ASN A 422 -12.74 -0.03 21.81
N PHE A 423 -12.73 -1.19 21.12
CA PHE A 423 -13.89 -2.09 21.17
C PHE A 423 -13.91 -2.93 22.44
N GLU A 424 -15.11 -3.36 22.87
CA GLU A 424 -15.29 -4.22 24.04
C GLU A 424 -14.80 -5.64 23.77
N GLY A 425 -14.25 -6.29 24.79
CA GLY A 425 -13.80 -7.68 24.69
C GLY A 425 -12.50 -7.91 23.91
N ARG A 426 -11.75 -6.82 23.65
CA ARG A 426 -10.44 -6.89 22.95
C ARG A 426 -9.47 -7.86 23.62
N ARG A 427 -8.74 -8.62 22.80
CA ARG A 427 -7.72 -9.60 23.24
C ARG A 427 -6.49 -9.49 22.34
N ILE A 428 -5.35 -9.92 22.85
CA ILE A 428 -4.14 -10.09 22.02
C ILE A 428 -4.45 -11.07 20.89
N ILE A 429 -4.18 -10.67 19.65
CA ILE A 429 -4.34 -11.50 18.45
C ILE A 429 -3.20 -12.53 18.44
N ARG A 430 -3.54 -13.81 18.66
CA ARG A 430 -2.58 -14.92 18.72
C ARG A 430 -3.12 -16.12 17.93
N PRO A 431 -2.64 -16.37 16.71
CA PRO A 431 -2.98 -17.59 15.97
C PRO A 431 -2.29 -18.81 16.59
N ALA A 432 -2.85 -19.99 16.35
CA ALA A 432 -2.21 -21.26 16.71
C ALA A 432 -1.27 -21.72 15.58
N TYR A 433 -0.13 -22.29 15.96
CA TYR A 433 0.79 -22.98 15.06
C TYR A 433 0.95 -24.45 15.47
N LYS A 434 0.94 -25.36 14.49
CA LYS A 434 1.18 -26.78 14.70
C LYS A 434 2.68 -27.06 14.50
N ASN A 435 3.35 -27.49 15.57
CA ASN A 435 4.68 -28.08 15.47
C ASN A 435 4.58 -29.48 14.83
N ILE A 436 5.37 -29.74 13.81
CA ILE A 436 5.40 -31.00 13.06
C ILE A 436 6.72 -31.79 13.26
N LEU A 437 7.70 -31.23 13.98
CA LEU A 437 9.00 -31.88 14.20
C LEU A 437 8.91 -33.06 15.17
N GLY A 438 7.97 -33.02 16.12
CA GLY A 438 7.90 -34.00 17.22
C GLY A 438 8.80 -33.62 18.40
N GLU A 439 8.89 -34.55 19.38
CA GLU A 439 9.75 -34.43 20.54
C GLU A 439 11.10 -35.10 20.26
N LEU A 440 12.17 -34.49 20.70
CA LEU A 440 13.54 -34.98 20.56
C LEU A 440 14.21 -34.99 21.93
N ASP A 441 15.00 -36.03 22.20
CA ASP A 441 15.81 -36.09 23.40
C ASP A 441 17.04 -35.18 23.29
N TYR A 442 17.34 -34.49 24.39
CA TYR A 442 18.51 -33.65 24.46
C TYR A 442 19.77 -34.51 24.64
N THR A 443 20.73 -34.38 23.71
CA THR A 443 22.05 -34.99 23.82
C THR A 443 23.05 -33.99 24.42
N PRO A 444 23.74 -34.30 25.53
CA PRO A 444 24.74 -33.43 26.15
C PRO A 444 25.87 -33.04 25.16
N LEU A 445 26.47 -31.85 25.34
CA LEU A 445 27.50 -31.35 24.43
C LEU A 445 28.69 -32.27 24.24
N GLY A 446 29.09 -33.00 25.27
CA GLY A 446 30.21 -33.97 25.21
C GLY A 446 29.90 -35.27 24.50
N GLU A 447 28.64 -35.51 24.13
CA GLU A 447 28.15 -36.75 23.49
C GLU A 447 27.69 -36.51 22.04
N ARG A 448 27.89 -35.34 21.51
CA ARG A 448 27.49 -34.93 20.13
C ARG A 448 28.70 -34.97 19.17
#